data_516986a86c158300abf53f1547623022
#
_entry.id   516986a86c158300abf53f1547623022
#
_cell.length_a   1.000
_cell.length_b   1.000
_cell.length_c   1.000
_cell.angle_alpha   90.00
_cell.angle_beta   90.00
_cell.angle_gamma   90.00
#
_symmetry.space_group_name_H-M   'P 1'
#
loop_
_entity.id
_entity.type
_entity.pdbx_description
1 polymer ?
#
loop_
_entity_poly.entity_id
_entity_poly.type
_entity_poly.pdbx_seq_one_letter_code
_entity_poly.pdbx_strand_id
1 'polypeptide(L)'
;MKVFRDLAEVPVAQRSVAIGTFDGVHRGHRRVLEAARAGGLRTTVVTFSPHPRGVLGNRVELLTTLERRVELFEESGLDEVLVVTFTTDVARLEPAAFAETFLRGIGARVIAAGENFRFGRGARGDLDTLRALAFDVRAVAVVDGISSTAIRELLHAGDVRDAARLLGRPAEVEGTVVLGDQRGGTLGFPTANLDVPADLLVPAYGIYAGAALGHRAAVSIGVNPHYGGRERRVEPYLLDYEGDLYGRRLIVELWERLRDERAFPNEKALVAQIAKDVEATRGATRPV
;
A
#
# COMPACT_ATOMS: atom_id res chain seq x y z
N MET A 1 17.79 -3.82 1.67
CA MET A 1 17.74 -2.45 1.08
C MET A 1 18.13 -1.40 2.14
N LYS A 2 18.83 -0.30 1.78
CA LYS A 2 19.10 0.81 2.70
C LYS A 2 17.99 1.86 2.64
N VAL A 3 17.58 2.38 3.80
CA VAL A 3 16.54 3.40 3.92
C VAL A 3 17.16 4.68 4.47
N PHE A 4 17.08 5.78 3.73
CA PHE A 4 17.53 7.11 4.14
C PHE A 4 16.31 8.02 4.35
N ARG A 5 16.36 8.84 5.36
CA ARG A 5 15.34 9.85 5.67
C ARG A 5 15.88 11.28 5.62
N ASP A 6 17.21 11.41 5.56
CA ASP A 6 17.90 12.68 5.38
C ASP A 6 18.85 12.57 4.18
N LEU A 7 18.93 13.64 3.38
CA LEU A 7 19.86 13.75 2.26
C LEU A 7 21.32 13.64 2.71
N ALA A 8 21.63 14.14 3.90
CA ALA A 8 22.99 14.10 4.45
C ALA A 8 23.48 12.66 4.75
N GLU A 9 22.57 11.72 4.91
CA GLU A 9 22.89 10.30 5.15
C GLU A 9 23.24 9.55 3.85
N VAL A 10 22.88 10.14 2.69
CA VAL A 10 23.03 9.44 1.40
C VAL A 10 24.48 9.53 0.94
N PRO A 11 25.21 8.41 0.81
CA PRO A 11 26.62 8.44 0.42
C PRO A 11 26.78 8.94 -1.01
N VAL A 12 27.92 9.58 -1.29
CA VAL A 12 28.24 10.05 -2.65
C VAL A 12 28.39 8.86 -3.58
N ALA A 13 27.51 8.75 -4.58
CA ALA A 13 27.56 7.70 -5.62
C ALA A 13 26.75 8.14 -6.85
N GLN A 14 27.05 7.54 -8.01
CA GLN A 14 26.16 7.69 -9.16
C GLN A 14 24.95 6.74 -9.04
N ARG A 15 23.77 7.26 -9.33
CA ARG A 15 22.50 6.55 -9.15
C ARG A 15 21.62 6.56 -10.38
N SER A 16 20.89 5.46 -10.53
CA SER A 16 19.68 5.39 -11.34
C SER A 16 18.46 5.48 -10.40
N VAL A 17 17.64 6.49 -10.56
CA VAL A 17 16.60 6.86 -9.62
C VAL A 17 15.22 6.60 -10.20
N ALA A 18 14.39 5.84 -9.48
CA ALA A 18 12.95 5.84 -9.67
C ALA A 18 12.31 6.89 -8.77
N ILE A 19 11.54 7.83 -9.33
CA ILE A 19 10.89 8.88 -8.55
C ILE A 19 9.37 8.82 -8.64
N GLY A 20 8.69 8.88 -7.49
CA GLY A 20 7.24 8.88 -7.41
C GLY A 20 6.71 8.68 -5.99
N THR A 21 5.40 8.81 -5.82
CA THR A 21 4.74 8.48 -4.54
C THR A 21 4.65 6.98 -4.31
N PHE A 22 4.52 6.21 -5.40
CA PHE A 22 4.44 4.75 -5.43
C PHE A 22 3.40 4.14 -4.49
N ASP A 23 2.32 4.88 -4.22
CA ASP A 23 1.26 4.36 -3.36
C ASP A 23 0.60 3.12 -3.96
N GLY A 24 0.66 2.01 -3.20
CA GLY A 24 0.22 0.69 -3.64
C GLY A 24 1.25 -0.11 -4.44
N VAL A 25 2.38 0.45 -4.89
CA VAL A 25 3.42 -0.25 -5.70
C VAL A 25 2.80 -1.19 -6.75
N HIS A 26 1.82 -0.69 -7.52
CA HIS A 26 1.09 -1.45 -8.52
C HIS A 26 1.94 -1.77 -9.77
N ARG A 27 1.43 -2.56 -10.70
CA ARG A 27 2.15 -3.02 -11.92
C ARG A 27 2.75 -1.86 -12.73
N GLY A 28 2.06 -0.71 -12.83
CA GLY A 28 2.62 0.48 -13.48
C GLY A 28 3.84 1.05 -12.73
N HIS A 29 3.78 1.08 -11.40
CA HIS A 29 4.92 1.49 -10.57
C HIS A 29 6.11 0.54 -10.72
N ARG A 30 5.87 -0.78 -10.74
CA ARG A 30 6.95 -1.78 -10.91
C ARG A 30 7.71 -1.58 -12.21
N ARG A 31 7.06 -1.20 -13.32
CA ARG A 31 7.76 -0.86 -14.57
C ARG A 31 8.73 0.32 -14.41
N VAL A 32 8.37 1.32 -13.60
CA VAL A 32 9.27 2.44 -13.29
C VAL A 32 10.48 1.95 -12.47
N LEU A 33 10.25 1.08 -11.47
CA LEU A 33 11.32 0.48 -10.68
C LEU A 33 12.26 -0.36 -11.54
N GLU A 34 11.72 -1.16 -12.45
CA GLU A 34 12.48 -1.98 -13.41
C GLU A 34 13.31 -1.11 -14.37
N ALA A 35 12.74 -0.01 -14.88
CA ALA A 35 13.45 0.93 -15.73
C ALA A 35 14.65 1.58 -15.00
N ALA A 36 14.52 1.88 -13.71
CA ALA A 36 15.63 2.36 -12.90
C ALA A 36 16.72 1.27 -12.75
N ARG A 37 16.35 0.02 -12.48
CA ARG A 37 17.30 -1.10 -12.35
C ARG A 37 18.09 -1.37 -13.64
N ALA A 38 17.46 -1.22 -14.80
CA ALA A 38 18.14 -1.40 -16.09
C ALA A 38 19.28 -0.39 -16.33
N GLY A 39 19.46 0.62 -15.45
CA GLY A 39 20.47 1.66 -15.55
C GLY A 39 21.92 1.23 -15.30
N GLY A 40 22.14 0.05 -14.73
CA GLY A 40 23.49 -0.42 -14.41
C GLY A 40 24.21 0.34 -13.31
N LEU A 41 23.54 1.33 -12.68
CA LEU A 41 24.03 2.10 -11.55
C LEU A 41 23.32 1.64 -10.27
N ARG A 42 23.77 2.14 -9.12
CA ARG A 42 23.07 1.93 -7.86
C ARG A 42 21.62 2.43 -7.96
N THR A 43 20.67 1.53 -7.69
CA THR A 43 19.26 1.82 -7.85
C THR A 43 18.68 2.44 -6.59
N THR A 44 18.10 3.63 -6.72
CA THR A 44 17.52 4.36 -5.59
C THR A 44 16.08 4.74 -5.92
N VAL A 45 15.16 4.49 -4.98
CA VAL A 45 13.81 5.08 -5.03
C VAL A 45 13.83 6.40 -4.30
N VAL A 46 13.27 7.44 -4.91
CA VAL A 46 12.92 8.68 -4.22
C VAL A 46 11.41 8.71 -4.07
N THR A 47 10.95 8.58 -2.84
CA THR A 47 9.52 8.61 -2.49
C THR A 47 9.24 9.63 -1.38
N PHE A 48 7.97 9.85 -1.08
CA PHE A 48 7.52 10.94 -0.23
C PHE A 48 6.68 10.45 0.94
N SER A 49 6.90 11.03 2.13
CA SER A 49 6.06 10.85 3.31
C SER A 49 6.04 12.15 4.11
N PRO A 50 4.85 12.66 4.54
CA PRO A 50 3.53 12.17 4.17
C PRO A 50 3.24 12.30 2.67
N HIS A 51 2.10 11.75 2.22
CA HIS A 51 1.72 11.78 0.81
C HIS A 51 1.51 13.22 0.31
N PRO A 52 2.13 13.64 -0.82
CA PRO A 52 2.10 15.03 -1.29
C PRO A 52 0.69 15.62 -1.40
N ARG A 53 -0.29 14.88 -1.90
CA ARG A 53 -1.67 15.36 -2.00
C ARG A 53 -2.28 15.65 -0.65
N GLY A 54 -1.92 14.90 0.41
CA GLY A 54 -2.38 15.12 1.77
C GLY A 54 -1.86 16.45 2.33
N VAL A 55 -0.57 16.74 2.16
CA VAL A 55 0.04 18.02 2.57
C VAL A 55 -0.56 19.21 1.82
N LEU A 56 -1.01 19.00 0.59
CA LEU A 56 -1.69 20.01 -0.24
C LEU A 56 -3.20 20.13 0.05
N GLY A 57 -3.69 19.53 1.15
CA GLY A 57 -5.07 19.69 1.62
C GLY A 57 -6.10 18.74 1.01
N ASN A 58 -5.67 17.73 0.26
CA ASN A 58 -6.58 16.71 -0.25
C ASN A 58 -6.67 15.52 0.72
N ARG A 59 -7.87 14.98 0.91
CA ARG A 59 -8.01 13.69 1.58
C ARG A 59 -7.45 12.58 0.69
N VAL A 60 -6.54 11.78 1.22
CA VAL A 60 -5.95 10.63 0.53
C VAL A 60 -6.11 9.40 1.41
N GLU A 61 -6.72 8.36 0.88
CA GLU A 61 -6.73 7.03 1.48
C GLU A 61 -5.59 6.24 0.84
N LEU A 62 -4.57 5.91 1.62
CA LEU A 62 -3.37 5.23 1.14
C LEU A 62 -3.67 3.77 0.81
N LEU A 63 -3.07 3.23 -0.24
CA LEU A 63 -3.12 1.80 -0.58
C LEU A 63 -2.09 0.99 0.23
N THR A 64 -1.03 1.65 0.69
CA THR A 64 0.03 1.04 1.50
C THR A 64 0.55 2.05 2.51
N THR A 65 0.89 1.59 3.71
CA THR A 65 1.71 2.39 4.63
C THR A 65 3.09 2.65 4.03
N LEU A 66 3.84 3.58 4.60
CA LEU A 66 5.23 3.80 4.18
C LEU A 66 6.08 2.54 4.44
N GLU A 67 5.88 1.89 5.57
CA GLU A 67 6.61 0.68 5.95
C GLU A 67 6.39 -0.45 4.93
N ARG A 68 5.13 -0.75 4.59
CA ARG A 68 4.81 -1.76 3.58
C ARG A 68 5.35 -1.38 2.20
N ARG A 69 5.32 -0.12 1.85
CA ARG A 69 5.87 0.37 0.57
C ARG A 69 7.37 0.14 0.47
N VAL A 70 8.10 0.37 1.56
CA VAL A 70 9.55 0.12 1.64
C VAL A 70 9.85 -1.37 1.50
N GLU A 71 9.08 -2.25 2.15
CA GLU A 71 9.19 -3.71 1.97
C GLU A 71 8.97 -4.13 0.51
N LEU A 72 7.95 -3.56 -0.16
CA LEU A 72 7.67 -3.84 -1.57
C LEU A 72 8.79 -3.34 -2.52
N PHE A 73 9.50 -2.27 -2.16
CA PHE A 73 10.71 -1.85 -2.89
C PHE A 73 11.85 -2.86 -2.70
N GLU A 74 12.04 -3.36 -1.48
CA GLU A 74 13.03 -4.38 -1.19
C GLU A 74 12.74 -5.69 -1.94
N GLU A 75 11.49 -6.15 -1.93
CA GLU A 75 11.02 -7.30 -2.72
C GLU A 75 11.26 -7.10 -4.23
N SER A 76 11.26 -5.84 -4.72
CA SER A 76 11.55 -5.49 -6.11
C SER A 76 13.06 -5.45 -6.43
N GLY A 77 13.93 -5.76 -5.46
CA GLY A 77 15.38 -5.84 -5.64
C GLY A 77 16.07 -4.50 -5.86
N LEU A 78 15.62 -3.45 -5.18
CA LEU A 78 16.24 -2.13 -5.21
C LEU A 78 17.30 -2.01 -4.10
N ASP A 79 18.34 -1.19 -4.33
CA ASP A 79 19.47 -1.06 -3.40
C ASP A 79 19.15 -0.11 -2.25
N GLU A 80 18.48 1.02 -2.56
CA GLU A 80 18.28 2.13 -1.65
C GLU A 80 16.91 2.78 -1.82
N VAL A 81 16.42 3.39 -0.76
CA VAL A 81 15.28 4.32 -0.81
C VAL A 81 15.60 5.58 -0.03
N LEU A 82 15.33 6.74 -0.64
CA LEU A 82 15.28 8.03 0.04
C LEU A 82 13.81 8.40 0.25
N VAL A 83 13.40 8.48 1.50
CA VAL A 83 12.08 8.95 1.89
C VAL A 83 12.17 10.45 2.17
N VAL A 84 11.74 11.25 1.23
CA VAL A 84 11.69 12.71 1.38
C VAL A 84 10.53 13.10 2.29
N THR A 85 10.81 13.80 3.39
CA THR A 85 9.77 14.43 4.20
C THR A 85 9.09 15.52 3.38
N PHE A 86 7.87 15.24 2.89
CA PHE A 86 7.17 16.18 2.04
C PHE A 86 6.45 17.23 2.90
N THR A 87 6.97 18.46 2.85
CA THR A 87 6.43 19.62 3.57
C THR A 87 5.87 20.66 2.60
N THR A 88 5.19 21.68 3.12
CA THR A 88 4.78 22.84 2.34
C THR A 88 5.96 23.58 1.70
N ASP A 89 7.13 23.56 2.32
CA ASP A 89 8.34 24.18 1.77
C ASP A 89 8.87 23.37 0.58
N VAL A 90 8.90 22.05 0.70
CA VAL A 90 9.25 21.17 -0.44
C VAL A 90 8.24 21.36 -1.59
N ALA A 91 6.96 21.51 -1.29
CA ALA A 91 5.92 21.74 -2.31
C ALA A 91 6.07 23.10 -3.03
N ARG A 92 6.75 24.07 -2.41
CA ARG A 92 7.01 25.41 -2.99
C ARG A 92 8.28 25.48 -3.84
N LEU A 93 9.13 24.47 -3.81
CA LEU A 93 10.36 24.46 -4.59
C LEU A 93 10.05 24.50 -6.09
N GLU A 94 10.67 25.43 -6.79
CA GLU A 94 10.62 25.43 -8.26
C GLU A 94 11.24 24.12 -8.79
N PRO A 95 10.82 23.63 -9.97
CA PRO A 95 11.28 22.34 -10.49
C PRO A 95 12.79 22.16 -10.52
N ALA A 96 13.54 23.20 -10.95
CA ALA A 96 15.00 23.14 -10.97
C ALA A 96 15.60 22.98 -9.56
N ALA A 97 15.10 23.75 -8.59
CA ALA A 97 15.57 23.67 -7.20
C ALA A 97 15.26 22.29 -6.58
N PHE A 98 14.08 21.75 -6.84
CA PHE A 98 13.72 20.39 -6.42
C PHE A 98 14.70 19.34 -7.01
N ALA A 99 14.95 19.40 -8.31
CA ALA A 99 15.84 18.47 -9.00
C ALA A 99 17.29 18.58 -8.50
N GLU A 100 17.81 19.80 -8.29
CA GLU A 100 19.14 20.00 -7.73
C GLU A 100 19.25 19.43 -6.31
N THR A 101 18.27 19.69 -5.45
CA THR A 101 18.29 19.23 -4.06
C THR A 101 18.14 17.72 -3.95
N PHE A 102 17.09 17.15 -4.51
CA PHE A 102 16.70 15.75 -4.23
C PHE A 102 17.21 14.74 -5.25
N LEU A 103 17.58 15.17 -6.45
CA LEU A 103 18.09 14.26 -7.47
C LEU A 103 19.60 14.44 -7.65
N ARG A 104 20.07 15.65 -7.99
CA ARG A 104 21.49 15.88 -8.16
C ARG A 104 22.27 15.76 -6.83
N GLY A 105 21.67 16.24 -5.73
CA GLY A 105 22.24 16.12 -4.40
C GLY A 105 22.57 14.69 -3.98
N ILE A 106 21.83 13.70 -4.44
CA ILE A 106 22.13 12.27 -4.22
C ILE A 106 22.95 11.63 -5.34
N GLY A 107 23.42 12.40 -6.33
CA GLY A 107 24.22 11.88 -7.45
C GLY A 107 23.42 11.15 -8.52
N ALA A 108 22.13 11.46 -8.70
CA ALA A 108 21.31 10.90 -9.76
C ALA A 108 21.90 11.24 -11.14
N ARG A 109 21.99 10.24 -12.00
CA ARG A 109 22.38 10.37 -13.43
C ARG A 109 21.23 9.96 -14.33
N VAL A 110 20.59 8.85 -14.00
CA VAL A 110 19.43 8.32 -14.72
C VAL A 110 18.20 8.54 -13.87
N ILE A 111 17.12 9.03 -14.47
CA ILE A 111 15.82 9.19 -13.80
C ILE A 111 14.78 8.38 -14.57
N ALA A 112 14.18 7.40 -13.89
CA ALA A 112 13.03 6.65 -14.38
C ALA A 112 11.75 7.19 -13.73
N ALA A 113 10.77 7.55 -14.55
CA ALA A 113 9.46 8.00 -14.09
C ALA A 113 8.37 7.75 -15.13
N GLY A 114 7.12 7.71 -14.72
CA GLY A 114 5.99 7.63 -15.65
C GLY A 114 5.91 8.86 -16.56
N GLU A 115 5.41 8.71 -17.77
CA GLU A 115 5.26 9.81 -18.72
C GLU A 115 4.40 10.98 -18.20
N ASN A 116 3.47 10.66 -17.28
CA ASN A 116 2.61 11.65 -16.63
C ASN A 116 3.20 12.22 -15.33
N PHE A 117 4.47 11.94 -15.02
CA PHE A 117 5.12 12.44 -13.81
C PHE A 117 5.19 13.96 -13.80
N ARG A 118 4.81 14.55 -12.66
CA ARG A 118 4.88 15.99 -12.41
C ARG A 118 5.52 16.25 -11.06
N PHE A 119 6.29 17.33 -10.94
CA PHE A 119 6.99 17.71 -9.71
C PHE A 119 7.20 19.22 -9.58
N GLY A 120 7.71 19.61 -8.42
CA GLY A 120 7.97 21.02 -8.11
C GLY A 120 6.69 21.83 -7.91
N ARG A 121 6.86 23.13 -7.71
CA ARG A 121 5.78 24.06 -7.39
C ARG A 121 4.67 24.03 -8.44
N GLY A 122 3.44 23.76 -7.97
CA GLY A 122 2.27 23.70 -8.84
C GLY A 122 2.34 22.61 -9.91
N ALA A 123 3.13 21.55 -9.70
CA ALA A 123 3.32 20.44 -10.64
C ALA A 123 3.82 20.90 -12.04
N ARG A 124 4.61 21.98 -12.10
CA ARG A 124 5.09 22.57 -13.37
C ARG A 124 6.25 21.82 -13.99
N GLY A 125 7.04 21.07 -13.19
CA GLY A 125 8.12 20.23 -13.68
C GLY A 125 7.58 18.92 -14.25
N ASP A 126 8.21 18.46 -15.31
CA ASP A 126 7.92 17.21 -16.02
C ASP A 126 9.20 16.53 -16.50
N LEU A 127 9.09 15.50 -17.35
CA LEU A 127 10.26 14.79 -17.88
C LEU A 127 11.13 15.67 -18.80
N ASP A 128 10.56 16.61 -19.53
CA ASP A 128 11.33 17.51 -20.38
C ASP A 128 12.12 18.51 -19.54
N THR A 129 11.57 18.95 -18.43
CA THR A 129 12.31 19.74 -17.42
C THR A 129 13.53 18.97 -16.90
N LEU A 130 13.41 17.66 -16.63
CA LEU A 130 14.55 16.85 -16.19
C LEU A 130 15.59 16.67 -17.30
N ARG A 131 15.17 16.51 -18.56
CA ARG A 131 16.08 16.46 -19.72
C ARG A 131 16.83 17.79 -19.91
N ALA A 132 16.14 18.92 -19.79
CA ALA A 132 16.76 20.25 -19.87
C ALA A 132 17.78 20.47 -18.75
N LEU A 133 17.63 19.82 -17.60
CA LEU A 133 18.60 19.80 -16.49
C LEU A 133 19.70 18.74 -16.67
N ALA A 134 19.86 18.17 -17.86
CA ALA A 134 20.89 17.21 -18.25
C ALA A 134 20.85 15.88 -17.45
N PHE A 135 19.68 15.40 -17.03
CA PHE A 135 19.49 14.02 -16.60
C PHE A 135 19.21 13.09 -17.79
N ASP A 136 19.71 11.85 -17.71
CA ASP A 136 19.25 10.77 -18.61
C ASP A 136 17.87 10.31 -18.14
N VAL A 137 16.83 10.60 -18.93
CA VAL A 137 15.43 10.36 -18.53
C VAL A 137 14.84 9.17 -19.25
N ARG A 138 14.45 8.16 -18.48
CA ARG A 138 13.73 6.98 -18.92
C ARG A 138 12.24 7.16 -18.66
N ALA A 139 11.53 7.57 -19.68
CA ALA A 139 10.08 7.69 -19.65
C ALA A 139 9.45 6.29 -19.70
N VAL A 140 8.57 6.00 -18.76
CA VAL A 140 7.82 4.74 -18.70
C VAL A 140 6.38 5.00 -19.07
N ALA A 141 5.92 4.34 -20.15
CA ALA A 141 4.56 4.50 -20.63
C ALA A 141 3.53 4.15 -19.55
N VAL A 142 2.49 4.96 -19.46
CA VAL A 142 1.34 4.66 -18.61
C VAL A 142 0.67 3.38 -19.10
N VAL A 143 0.32 2.49 -18.17
CA VAL A 143 -0.44 1.29 -18.51
C VAL A 143 -1.92 1.62 -18.36
N ASP A 144 -2.65 1.54 -19.46
CA ASP A 144 -4.08 1.84 -19.48
C ASP A 144 -4.84 1.05 -18.42
N GLY A 145 -5.74 1.73 -17.73
CA GLY A 145 -6.54 1.15 -16.66
C GLY A 145 -5.80 0.88 -15.34
N ILE A 146 -4.48 1.07 -15.27
CA ILE A 146 -3.70 0.83 -14.05
C ILE A 146 -3.32 2.16 -13.38
N SER A 147 -3.95 2.47 -12.26
CA SER A 147 -3.60 3.62 -11.42
C SER A 147 -3.99 3.37 -9.96
N SER A 148 -3.37 4.11 -9.03
CA SER A 148 -3.80 4.06 -7.62
C SER A 148 -5.26 4.50 -7.45
N THR A 149 -5.79 5.37 -8.31
CA THR A 149 -7.20 5.78 -8.31
C THR A 149 -8.12 4.63 -8.68
N ALA A 150 -7.87 3.94 -9.80
CA ALA A 150 -8.67 2.78 -10.22
C ALA A 150 -8.64 1.66 -9.16
N ILE A 151 -7.48 1.43 -8.53
CA ILE A 151 -7.37 0.43 -7.45
C ILE A 151 -8.22 0.84 -6.24
N ARG A 152 -8.24 2.12 -5.84
CA ARG A 152 -9.10 2.59 -4.75
C ARG A 152 -10.58 2.38 -5.07
N GLU A 153 -11.00 2.69 -6.28
CA GLU A 153 -12.39 2.48 -6.73
C GLU A 153 -12.80 1.01 -6.62
N LEU A 154 -11.96 0.07 -7.08
CA LEU A 154 -12.20 -1.36 -6.94
C LEU A 154 -12.28 -1.80 -5.47
N LEU A 155 -11.38 -1.32 -4.62
CA LEU A 155 -11.40 -1.67 -3.19
C LEU A 155 -12.61 -1.08 -2.48
N HIS A 156 -13.05 0.12 -2.83
CA HIS A 156 -14.30 0.71 -2.31
C HIS A 156 -15.55 -0.07 -2.76
N ALA A 157 -15.51 -0.71 -3.92
CA ALA A 157 -16.55 -1.62 -4.38
C ALA A 157 -16.45 -3.02 -3.74
N GLY A 158 -15.33 -3.35 -3.11
CA GLY A 158 -15.04 -4.69 -2.57
C GLY A 158 -14.48 -5.67 -3.59
N ASP A 159 -14.12 -5.20 -4.79
CA ASP A 159 -13.57 -6.01 -5.88
C ASP A 159 -12.07 -6.26 -5.71
N VAL A 160 -11.72 -6.92 -4.60
CA VAL A 160 -10.32 -7.18 -4.22
C VAL A 160 -9.58 -8.05 -5.24
N ARG A 161 -10.31 -8.89 -5.98
CA ARG A 161 -9.73 -9.75 -7.02
C ARG A 161 -9.28 -8.94 -8.23
N ASP A 162 -10.07 -7.98 -8.67
CA ASP A 162 -9.70 -7.10 -9.78
C ASP A 162 -8.66 -6.08 -9.35
N ALA A 163 -8.74 -5.58 -8.11
CA ALA A 163 -7.67 -4.77 -7.52
C ALA A 163 -6.32 -5.52 -7.50
N ALA A 164 -6.32 -6.82 -7.18
CA ALA A 164 -5.11 -7.65 -7.20
C ALA A 164 -4.48 -7.74 -8.59
N ARG A 165 -5.29 -7.84 -9.67
CA ARG A 165 -4.78 -7.82 -11.05
C ARG A 165 -4.03 -6.54 -11.39
N LEU A 166 -4.54 -5.38 -10.93
CA LEU A 166 -3.89 -4.09 -11.15
C LEU A 166 -2.63 -3.92 -10.27
N LEU A 167 -2.70 -4.41 -9.03
CA LEU A 167 -1.58 -4.41 -8.08
C LEU A 167 -0.46 -5.37 -8.52
N GLY A 168 -0.80 -6.51 -9.17
CA GLY A 168 0.11 -7.62 -9.44
C GLY A 168 0.48 -8.43 -8.19
N ARG A 169 -0.34 -8.34 -7.13
CA ARG A 169 -0.34 -9.11 -5.89
C ARG A 169 -1.71 -9.01 -5.24
N PRO A 170 -2.04 -9.84 -4.23
CA PRO A 170 -3.28 -9.65 -3.47
C PRO A 170 -3.40 -8.22 -2.91
N ALA A 171 -4.63 -7.73 -2.79
CA ALA A 171 -4.90 -6.54 -2.00
C ALA A 171 -4.61 -6.84 -0.53
N GLU A 172 -4.11 -5.86 0.21
CA GLU A 172 -3.67 -6.03 1.60
C GLU A 172 -4.32 -4.97 2.49
N VAL A 173 -4.62 -5.35 3.74
CA VAL A 173 -4.89 -4.42 4.84
C VAL A 173 -3.90 -4.74 5.95
N GLU A 174 -3.32 -3.73 6.56
CA GLU A 174 -2.40 -3.91 7.67
C GLU A 174 -2.79 -3.08 8.89
N GLY A 175 -2.42 -3.58 10.06
CA GLY A 175 -2.64 -2.89 11.32
C GLY A 175 -1.92 -3.61 12.45
N THR A 176 -1.97 -3.00 13.64
CA THR A 176 -1.48 -3.64 14.86
C THR A 176 -2.62 -4.42 15.51
N VAL A 177 -2.35 -5.63 15.96
CA VAL A 177 -3.35 -6.44 16.65
C VAL A 177 -3.60 -5.88 18.04
N VAL A 178 -4.85 -5.49 18.33
CA VAL A 178 -5.28 -4.93 19.61
C VAL A 178 -6.32 -5.80 20.27
N LEU A 179 -6.56 -5.54 21.55
CA LEU A 179 -7.62 -6.22 22.30
C LEU A 179 -8.98 -5.78 21.75
N GLY A 180 -9.81 -6.74 21.35
CA GLY A 180 -11.20 -6.53 20.93
C GLY A 180 -12.19 -7.11 21.92
N ASP A 181 -13.44 -7.26 21.47
CA ASP A 181 -14.55 -7.77 22.33
C ASP A 181 -14.43 -9.26 22.67
N GLN A 182 -13.46 -10.00 22.08
CA GLN A 182 -13.16 -11.43 22.29
C GLN A 182 -14.36 -12.38 22.07
N ARG A 183 -15.44 -11.92 21.44
CA ARG A 183 -16.66 -12.72 21.19
C ARG A 183 -16.39 -13.91 20.26
N GLY A 184 -15.51 -13.76 19.28
CA GLY A 184 -15.13 -14.84 18.37
C GLY A 184 -14.54 -16.04 19.11
N GLY A 185 -13.75 -15.81 20.16
CA GLY A 185 -13.17 -16.87 21.01
C GLY A 185 -14.24 -17.73 21.71
N THR A 186 -15.32 -17.12 22.24
CA THR A 186 -16.42 -17.86 22.89
C THR A 186 -17.24 -18.69 21.90
N LEU A 187 -17.24 -18.30 20.61
CA LEU A 187 -17.92 -18.98 19.52
C LEU A 187 -17.06 -20.07 18.83
N GLY A 188 -15.81 -20.24 19.25
CA GLY A 188 -14.86 -21.19 18.64
C GLY A 188 -14.11 -20.64 17.42
N PHE A 189 -14.22 -19.34 17.13
CA PHE A 189 -13.54 -18.66 16.01
C PHE A 189 -12.79 -17.43 16.52
N PRO A 190 -11.65 -17.59 17.20
CA PRO A 190 -10.90 -16.45 17.75
C PRO A 190 -10.39 -15.54 16.63
N THR A 191 -10.85 -14.30 16.62
CA THR A 191 -10.42 -13.26 15.65
C THR A 191 -9.39 -12.34 16.27
N ALA A 192 -8.41 -11.91 15.49
CA ALA A 192 -7.59 -10.75 15.81
C ALA A 192 -8.38 -9.47 15.47
N ASN A 193 -8.15 -8.39 16.21
CA ASN A 193 -8.70 -7.07 15.88
C ASN A 193 -7.57 -6.18 15.43
N LEU A 194 -7.66 -5.60 14.23
CA LEU A 194 -6.63 -4.73 13.69
C LEU A 194 -6.94 -3.26 13.97
N ASP A 195 -6.02 -2.58 14.65
CA ASP A 195 -5.94 -1.13 14.65
C ASP A 195 -5.25 -0.70 13.34
N VAL A 196 -6.08 -0.31 12.37
CA VAL A 196 -5.63 0.08 11.02
C VAL A 196 -5.35 1.57 11.02
N PRO A 197 -4.20 2.04 10.46
CA PRO A 197 -3.91 3.46 10.32
C PRO A 197 -5.07 4.22 9.67
N ALA A 198 -5.41 5.38 10.23
CA ALA A 198 -6.61 6.14 9.84
C ALA A 198 -6.60 6.64 8.39
N ASP A 199 -5.42 6.75 7.79
CA ASP A 199 -5.21 7.15 6.39
C ASP A 199 -5.06 5.95 5.43
N LEU A 200 -5.06 4.71 5.95
CA LEU A 200 -5.02 3.52 5.10
C LEU A 200 -6.43 3.18 4.61
N LEU A 201 -6.55 2.87 3.32
CA LEU A 201 -7.79 2.41 2.73
C LEU A 201 -8.14 1.01 3.24
N VAL A 202 -9.36 0.88 3.76
CA VAL A 202 -9.98 -0.40 4.08
C VAL A 202 -11.07 -0.66 3.04
N PRO A 203 -11.11 -1.85 2.41
CA PRO A 203 -12.13 -2.20 1.40
C PRO A 203 -13.57 -2.13 1.93
N ALA A 204 -14.54 -2.31 1.02
CA ALA A 204 -15.95 -2.35 1.37
C ALA A 204 -16.26 -3.34 2.50
N TYR A 205 -17.32 -3.08 3.25
CA TYR A 205 -17.80 -4.02 4.27
C TYR A 205 -18.17 -5.37 3.68
N GLY A 206 -17.85 -6.43 4.39
CA GLY A 206 -18.14 -7.80 3.94
C GLY A 206 -17.22 -8.81 4.61
N ILE A 207 -17.41 -10.05 4.21
CA ILE A 207 -16.56 -11.17 4.61
C ILE A 207 -15.69 -11.56 3.42
N TYR A 208 -14.41 -11.71 3.68
CA TYR A 208 -13.39 -11.98 2.68
C TYR A 208 -12.64 -13.26 3.02
N ALA A 209 -12.28 -14.02 1.99
CA ALA A 209 -11.23 -15.02 2.10
C ALA A 209 -9.88 -14.36 1.86
N GLY A 210 -8.87 -14.77 2.60
CA GLY A 210 -7.53 -14.22 2.50
C GLY A 210 -6.48 -15.05 3.24
N ALA A 211 -5.38 -14.41 3.60
CA ALA A 211 -4.33 -15.04 4.40
C ALA A 211 -3.55 -14.00 5.23
N ALA A 212 -2.97 -14.46 6.32
CA ALA A 212 -1.98 -13.73 7.11
C ALA A 212 -0.98 -14.71 7.72
N LEU A 213 0.30 -14.34 7.82
CA LEU A 213 1.37 -15.18 8.40
C LEU A 213 1.48 -16.58 7.77
N GLY A 214 1.11 -16.73 6.49
CA GLY A 214 1.11 -18.04 5.81
C GLY A 214 -0.12 -18.90 6.09
N HIS A 215 -1.03 -18.50 6.98
CA HIS A 215 -2.30 -19.16 7.27
C HIS A 215 -3.43 -18.53 6.47
N ARG A 216 -4.40 -19.33 6.02
CA ARG A 216 -5.64 -18.80 5.47
C ARG A 216 -6.40 -18.04 6.53
N ALA A 217 -7.12 -17.00 6.12
CA ALA A 217 -7.87 -16.17 7.04
C ALA A 217 -9.26 -15.83 6.48
N ALA A 218 -10.29 -16.06 7.28
CA ALA A 218 -11.62 -15.49 7.04
C ALA A 218 -11.64 -14.11 7.70
N VAL A 219 -11.84 -13.07 6.88
CA VAL A 219 -11.68 -11.67 7.31
C VAL A 219 -13.01 -10.96 7.31
N SER A 220 -13.44 -10.49 8.47
CA SER A 220 -14.61 -9.61 8.58
C SER A 220 -14.17 -8.15 8.50
N ILE A 221 -14.74 -7.40 7.58
CA ILE A 221 -14.64 -5.94 7.51
C ILE A 221 -16.04 -5.37 7.74
N GLY A 222 -16.22 -4.66 8.87
CA GLY A 222 -17.53 -4.17 9.28
C GLY A 222 -17.48 -2.95 10.19
N VAL A 223 -18.58 -2.67 10.86
CA VAL A 223 -18.68 -1.59 11.86
C VAL A 223 -19.03 -2.17 13.22
N ASN A 224 -18.53 -1.53 14.27
CA ASN A 224 -18.97 -1.86 15.63
C ASN A 224 -20.27 -1.11 15.97
N PRO A 225 -21.40 -1.79 16.13
CA PRO A 225 -22.67 -1.15 16.50
C PRO A 225 -22.65 -0.53 17.89
N HIS A 226 -21.77 -0.97 18.81
CA HIS A 226 -21.73 -0.52 20.20
C HIS A 226 -21.08 0.87 20.41
N TYR A 227 -20.29 1.37 19.45
CA TYR A 227 -19.66 2.71 19.50
C TYR A 227 -20.29 3.69 18.50
N GLY A 228 -21.60 3.60 18.32
CA GLY A 228 -22.33 4.50 17.41
C GLY A 228 -22.12 4.22 15.92
N GLY A 229 -21.64 3.03 15.58
CA GLY A 229 -21.54 2.56 14.19
C GLY A 229 -20.54 3.30 13.29
N ARG A 230 -19.58 4.03 13.87
CA ARG A 230 -18.63 4.87 13.10
C ARG A 230 -17.23 4.27 12.96
N GLU A 231 -16.88 3.28 13.77
CA GLU A 231 -15.56 2.70 13.79
C GLU A 231 -15.52 1.45 12.90
N ARG A 232 -14.72 1.52 11.83
CA ARG A 232 -14.42 0.38 10.96
C ARG A 232 -13.59 -0.63 11.72
N ARG A 233 -13.95 -1.91 11.62
CA ARG A 233 -13.19 -3.03 12.18
C ARG A 233 -12.73 -3.96 11.07
N VAL A 234 -11.52 -4.45 11.21
CA VAL A 234 -10.95 -5.52 10.40
C VAL A 234 -10.58 -6.65 11.35
N GLU A 235 -11.30 -7.76 11.21
CA GLU A 235 -11.22 -8.89 12.15
C GLU A 235 -10.88 -10.18 11.38
N PRO A 236 -9.59 -10.51 11.17
CA PRO A 236 -9.18 -11.79 10.60
C PRO A 236 -9.25 -12.92 11.63
N TYR A 237 -9.90 -14.02 11.25
CA TYR A 237 -9.77 -15.33 11.89
C TYR A 237 -8.75 -16.15 11.09
N LEU A 238 -7.57 -16.39 11.64
CA LEU A 238 -6.53 -17.23 11.02
C LEU A 238 -6.86 -18.69 11.23
N LEU A 239 -7.06 -19.42 10.14
CA LEU A 239 -7.39 -20.83 10.18
C LEU A 239 -6.16 -21.63 10.62
N ASP A 240 -6.39 -22.60 11.51
CA ASP A 240 -5.37 -23.54 11.97
C ASP A 240 -4.11 -22.83 12.54
N TYR A 241 -4.31 -21.64 13.14
CA TYR A 241 -3.27 -20.87 13.81
C TYR A 241 -3.46 -20.92 15.34
N GLU A 242 -2.39 -21.25 16.02
CA GLU A 242 -2.32 -21.18 17.49
C GLU A 242 -1.17 -20.26 17.89
N GLY A 243 -1.46 -19.19 18.60
CA GLY A 243 -0.45 -18.26 19.07
C GLY A 243 -1.01 -16.90 19.46
N ASP A 244 -0.20 -16.12 20.17
CA ASP A 244 -0.52 -14.75 20.54
C ASP A 244 -0.09 -13.78 19.44
N LEU A 245 -1.00 -12.93 19.03
CA LEU A 245 -0.81 -11.90 18.01
C LEU A 245 -0.84 -10.48 18.58
N TYR A 246 -1.18 -10.29 19.85
CA TYR A 246 -1.33 -8.96 20.45
C TYR A 246 -0.06 -8.12 20.32
N GLY A 247 -0.23 -6.85 19.92
CA GLY A 247 0.85 -5.90 19.73
C GLY A 247 1.69 -6.13 18.44
N ARG A 248 1.41 -7.20 17.69
CA ARG A 248 2.14 -7.49 16.45
C ARG A 248 1.50 -6.75 15.27
N ARG A 249 2.33 -6.22 14.38
CA ARG A 249 1.89 -5.77 13.06
C ARG A 249 1.48 -7.00 12.24
N LEU A 250 0.30 -6.95 11.66
CA LEU A 250 -0.24 -8.00 10.82
C LEU A 250 -0.63 -7.43 9.46
N ILE A 251 -0.12 -8.06 8.40
CA ILE A 251 -0.54 -7.80 7.02
C ILE A 251 -1.48 -8.91 6.62
N VAL A 252 -2.69 -8.54 6.21
CA VAL A 252 -3.75 -9.47 5.82
C VAL A 252 -4.00 -9.32 4.33
N GLU A 253 -3.71 -10.36 3.56
CA GLU A 253 -4.10 -10.47 2.17
C GLU A 253 -5.62 -10.69 2.05
N LEU A 254 -6.24 -10.04 1.09
CA LEU A 254 -7.63 -10.22 0.72
C LEU A 254 -7.70 -10.82 -0.69
N TRP A 255 -8.25 -12.02 -0.80
CA TRP A 255 -8.26 -12.79 -2.06
C TRP A 255 -9.57 -12.69 -2.82
N GLU A 256 -10.68 -12.77 -2.07
CA GLU A 256 -12.02 -12.79 -2.62
C GLU A 256 -13.04 -12.29 -1.59
N ARG A 257 -14.03 -11.54 -2.05
CA ARG A 257 -15.18 -11.15 -1.24
C ARG A 257 -16.20 -12.28 -1.29
N LEU A 258 -16.45 -12.92 -0.15
CA LEU A 258 -17.36 -14.06 -0.06
C LEU A 258 -18.83 -13.62 -0.01
N ARG A 259 -19.12 -12.55 0.72
CA ARG A 259 -20.47 -12.02 0.91
C ARG A 259 -20.48 -10.65 1.59
N ASP A 260 -21.65 -10.02 1.61
CA ASP A 260 -21.94 -8.83 2.41
C ASP A 260 -22.02 -9.16 3.91
N GLU A 261 -21.77 -8.17 4.74
CA GLU A 261 -22.09 -8.23 6.16
C GLU A 261 -23.62 -8.29 6.34
N ARG A 262 -24.09 -9.09 7.30
CA ARG A 262 -25.51 -9.20 7.62
C ARG A 262 -25.74 -9.53 9.08
N ALA A 263 -26.89 -9.12 9.61
CA ALA A 263 -27.33 -9.52 10.94
C ALA A 263 -27.90 -10.96 10.94
N PHE A 264 -27.79 -11.62 12.10
CA PHE A 264 -28.31 -12.96 12.30
C PHE A 264 -29.36 -12.98 13.41
N PRO A 265 -30.41 -13.82 13.28
CA PRO A 265 -31.52 -13.86 14.25
C PRO A 265 -31.09 -14.43 15.62
N ASN A 266 -30.04 -15.23 15.65
CA ASN A 266 -29.50 -15.84 16.86
C ASN A 266 -28.04 -16.31 16.66
N GLU A 267 -27.39 -16.66 17.75
CA GLU A 267 -26.00 -17.11 17.76
C GLU A 267 -25.77 -18.39 16.95
N LYS A 268 -26.72 -19.36 17.02
CA LYS A 268 -26.61 -20.60 16.25
C LYS A 268 -26.57 -20.34 14.73
N ALA A 269 -27.36 -19.39 14.25
CA ALA A 269 -27.36 -18.99 12.83
C ALA A 269 -26.05 -18.27 12.45
N LEU A 270 -25.50 -17.45 13.36
CA LEU A 270 -24.20 -16.80 13.18
C LEU A 270 -23.08 -17.84 13.08
N VAL A 271 -22.97 -18.76 14.04
CA VAL A 271 -21.96 -19.83 14.08
C VAL A 271 -22.03 -20.70 12.82
N ALA A 272 -23.23 -21.10 12.41
CA ALA A 272 -23.41 -21.88 11.19
C ALA A 272 -22.96 -21.14 9.92
N GLN A 273 -23.12 -19.81 9.86
CA GLN A 273 -22.62 -19.02 8.75
C GLN A 273 -21.10 -18.84 8.79
N ILE A 274 -20.52 -18.58 9.97
CA ILE A 274 -19.05 -18.49 10.12
C ILE A 274 -18.41 -19.80 9.64
N ALA A 275 -18.95 -20.96 10.01
CA ALA A 275 -18.45 -22.25 9.53
C ALA A 275 -18.46 -22.38 8.02
N LYS A 276 -19.50 -21.86 7.34
CA LYS A 276 -19.56 -21.81 5.86
C LYS A 276 -18.51 -20.85 5.26
N ASP A 277 -18.31 -19.70 5.89
CA ASP A 277 -17.31 -18.72 5.44
C ASP A 277 -15.88 -19.27 5.59
N VAL A 278 -15.63 -20.00 6.68
CA VAL A 278 -14.35 -20.73 6.92
C VAL A 278 -14.12 -21.78 5.84
N GLU A 279 -15.14 -22.59 5.51
CA GLU A 279 -15.02 -23.61 4.47
C GLU A 279 -14.81 -22.97 3.08
N ALA A 280 -15.52 -21.89 2.77
CA ALA A 280 -15.29 -21.11 1.55
C ALA A 280 -13.85 -20.55 1.51
N THR A 281 -13.34 -20.07 2.64
CA THR A 281 -11.96 -19.59 2.76
C THR A 281 -10.94 -20.71 2.51
N ARG A 282 -11.21 -21.95 2.98
CA ARG A 282 -10.36 -23.11 2.67
C ARG A 282 -10.28 -23.41 1.18
N GLY A 283 -11.38 -23.23 0.45
CA GLY A 283 -11.46 -23.42 -1.02
C GLY A 283 -10.96 -22.24 -1.85
N ALA A 284 -10.82 -21.05 -1.28
CA ALA A 284 -10.47 -19.85 -2.02
C ALA A 284 -9.06 -19.92 -2.63
N THR A 285 -8.91 -19.34 -3.83
CA THR A 285 -7.62 -19.31 -4.55
C THR A 285 -6.96 -17.94 -4.39
N ARG A 286 -5.68 -17.94 -4.01
CA ARG A 286 -4.88 -16.71 -3.96
C ARG A 286 -4.79 -16.10 -5.35
N PRO A 287 -5.20 -14.82 -5.54
CA PRO A 287 -5.10 -14.14 -6.83
C PRO A 287 -3.64 -13.79 -7.14
N VAL A 288 -3.24 -13.89 -8.44
CA VAL A 288 -1.94 -13.52 -9.06
C VAL A 288 -0.71 -14.14 -8.43
#